data_22cd5dbb3d53363e8d323fde8c5a11c6
#
_entry.id   22cd5dbb3d53363e8d323fde8c5a11c6
#
_cell.length_a   1.000
_cell.length_b   1.000
_cell.length_c   1.000
_cell.angle_alpha   90.00
_cell.angle_beta   90.00
_cell.angle_gamma   90.00
#
_symmetry.space_group_name_H-M   'P 1'
#
loop_
_entity.id
_entity.type
_entity.pdbx_description
1 polymer ?
#
loop_
_entity_poly.entity_id
_entity_poly.type
_entity_poly.pdbx_seq_one_letter_code
_entity_poly.pdbx_strand_id
1 'polypeptide(L)'
;MKKISLLLASLVTVFLVACSNQKQADGKLHIVTTFYPVYEFTKQVAGDTADVELLIGAGTEPHDYEPSPKAVAKIQDADAFVYENENMETWVPKLLESLDAKKVKTIKAT
;
A
#
# COMPACT_ATOMS: atom_id res chain seq x y z
N MET A 1 -19.33 -30.37 -41.28
CA MET A 1 -18.60 -30.67 -40.04
C MET A 1 -17.32 -29.82 -39.83
N LYS A 2 -16.68 -29.31 -40.86
CA LYS A 2 -15.48 -28.48 -40.73
C LYS A 2 -15.73 -27.02 -40.26
N LYS A 3 -16.98 -26.54 -40.30
CA LYS A 3 -17.33 -25.17 -39.92
C LYS A 3 -17.64 -25.01 -38.41
N ILE A 4 -17.91 -26.09 -37.70
CA ILE A 4 -18.24 -26.07 -36.27
C ILE A 4 -16.96 -26.10 -35.44
N SER A 5 -15.86 -26.70 -35.95
CA SER A 5 -14.58 -26.76 -35.27
C SER A 5 -13.84 -25.41 -35.15
N LEU A 6 -14.12 -24.49 -36.09
CA LEU A 6 -13.51 -23.14 -36.08
C LEU A 6 -14.19 -22.18 -35.10
N LEU A 7 -15.48 -22.40 -34.79
CA LEU A 7 -16.20 -21.58 -33.80
C LEU A 7 -15.88 -21.94 -32.35
N LEU A 8 -15.52 -23.21 -32.09
CA LEU A 8 -15.09 -23.62 -30.74
C LEU A 8 -13.65 -23.15 -30.39
N ALA A 9 -12.79 -22.99 -31.39
CA ALA A 9 -11.43 -22.48 -31.16
C ALA A 9 -11.39 -20.98 -30.84
N SER A 10 -12.37 -20.22 -31.29
CA SER A 10 -12.46 -18.77 -31.03
C SER A 10 -13.01 -18.42 -29.63
N LEU A 11 -13.67 -19.35 -28.97
CA LEU A 11 -14.32 -19.10 -27.67
C LEU A 11 -13.36 -19.36 -26.49
N VAL A 12 -12.25 -20.06 -26.71
CA VAL A 12 -11.28 -20.41 -25.64
C VAL A 12 -10.24 -19.31 -25.41
N THR A 13 -10.06 -18.38 -26.32
CA THR A 13 -9.05 -17.31 -26.22
C THR A 13 -9.50 -16.08 -25.42
N VAL A 14 -10.75 -16.00 -24.98
CA VAL A 14 -11.29 -14.83 -24.24
C VAL A 14 -11.18 -14.97 -22.73
N PHE A 15 -10.84 -16.14 -22.19
CA PHE A 15 -10.82 -16.38 -20.73
C PHE A 15 -9.46 -16.20 -20.03
N LEU A 16 -8.41 -15.74 -20.69
CA LEU A 16 -7.05 -15.65 -20.13
C LEU A 16 -6.60 -14.22 -19.79
N VAL A 17 -7.49 -13.22 -19.73
CA VAL A 17 -7.12 -11.83 -19.40
C VAL A 17 -7.75 -11.35 -18.09
N ALA A 18 -8.05 -12.23 -17.15
CA ALA A 18 -8.67 -11.84 -15.88
C ALA A 18 -7.80 -12.13 -14.66
N CYS A 19 -6.50 -11.90 -14.74
CA CYS A 19 -5.62 -11.83 -13.57
C CYS A 19 -4.56 -10.76 -13.78
N SER A 20 -4.95 -9.52 -14.00
CA SER A 20 -4.04 -8.40 -13.79
C SER A 20 -4.34 -7.79 -12.42
N ASN A 21 -3.33 -7.78 -11.54
CA ASN A 21 -3.29 -7.02 -10.31
C ASN A 21 -4.10 -5.73 -10.43
N GLN A 22 -5.14 -5.60 -9.63
CA GLN A 22 -5.79 -4.32 -9.40
C GLN A 22 -4.84 -3.39 -8.64
N LYS A 23 -3.87 -2.82 -9.34
CA LYS A 23 -3.34 -1.53 -8.95
C LYS A 23 -4.48 -0.55 -9.17
N GLN A 24 -4.77 0.24 -8.14
CA GLN A 24 -5.85 1.20 -8.07
C GLN A 24 -6.21 1.82 -9.43
N ALA A 25 -7.46 1.65 -9.83
CA ALA A 25 -7.97 2.05 -11.14
C ALA A 25 -8.04 3.58 -11.37
N ASP A 26 -7.70 4.41 -10.38
CA ASP A 26 -7.76 5.87 -10.41
C ASP A 26 -6.40 6.56 -10.63
N GLY A 27 -5.29 5.79 -10.67
CA GLY A 27 -3.94 6.32 -10.85
C GLY A 27 -3.38 7.07 -9.62
N LYS A 28 -4.07 7.08 -8.49
CA LYS A 28 -3.58 7.67 -7.24
C LYS A 28 -2.59 6.76 -6.55
N LEU A 29 -1.60 7.36 -5.90
CA LEU A 29 -0.70 6.64 -5.00
C LEU A 29 -1.44 6.26 -3.72
N HIS A 30 -1.17 5.07 -3.20
CA HIS A 30 -1.60 4.67 -1.88
C HIS A 30 -0.45 4.86 -0.89
N ILE A 31 -0.63 5.73 0.10
CA ILE A 31 0.39 6.07 1.09
C ILE A 31 -0.14 5.73 2.49
N VAL A 32 0.60 4.93 3.22
CA VAL A 32 0.31 4.64 4.63
C VAL A 32 1.21 5.52 5.50
N THR A 33 0.60 6.18 6.48
CA THR A 33 1.28 7.06 7.44
C THR A 33 1.09 6.54 8.85
N THR A 34 2.00 6.87 9.76
CA THR A 34 1.98 6.34 11.13
C THR A 34 0.92 7.01 12.00
N PHE A 35 1.12 8.22 12.46
CA PHE A 35 0.20 8.91 13.38
C PHE A 35 -0.21 10.29 12.85
N TYR A 36 -1.13 10.96 13.54
CA TYR A 36 -1.88 12.08 13.00
C TYR A 36 -1.04 13.23 12.39
N PRO A 37 0.03 13.75 13.02
CA PRO A 37 0.82 14.81 12.40
C PRO A 37 1.45 14.40 11.07
N VAL A 38 2.00 13.19 10.98
CA VAL A 38 2.58 12.65 9.74
C VAL A 38 1.50 12.51 8.66
N TYR A 39 0.32 12.04 9.06
CA TYR A 39 -0.83 11.93 8.17
C TYR A 39 -1.26 13.27 7.58
N GLU A 40 -1.43 14.29 8.42
CA GLU A 40 -1.86 15.62 7.96
C GLU A 40 -0.82 16.28 7.05
N PHE A 41 0.46 16.23 7.39
CA PHE A 41 1.53 16.73 6.52
C PHE A 41 1.56 16.02 5.18
N THR A 42 1.47 14.71 5.19
CA THR A 42 1.47 13.90 3.97
C THR A 42 0.27 14.27 3.08
N LYS A 43 -0.92 14.42 3.65
CA LYS A 43 -2.12 14.85 2.90
C LYS A 43 -1.94 16.23 2.27
N GLN A 44 -1.40 17.18 3.00
CA GLN A 44 -1.20 18.54 2.47
C GLN A 44 -0.17 18.55 1.32
N VAL A 45 0.88 17.75 1.41
CA VAL A 45 1.89 17.65 0.34
C VAL A 45 1.35 16.89 -0.87
N ALA A 46 0.67 15.78 -0.64
CA ALA A 46 0.18 14.90 -1.71
C ALA A 46 -1.04 15.49 -2.45
N GLY A 47 -1.89 16.25 -1.76
CA GLY A 47 -3.13 16.75 -2.32
C GLY A 47 -3.99 15.63 -2.91
N ASP A 48 -4.48 15.82 -4.13
CA ASP A 48 -5.33 14.85 -4.83
C ASP A 48 -4.55 13.73 -5.54
N THR A 49 -3.21 13.72 -5.45
CA THR A 49 -2.37 12.72 -6.15
C THR A 49 -2.24 11.40 -5.42
N ALA A 50 -2.64 11.36 -4.14
CA ALA A 50 -2.55 10.15 -3.32
C ALA A 50 -3.77 9.99 -2.41
N ASP A 51 -4.08 8.72 -2.14
CA ASP A 51 -4.92 8.31 -1.02
C ASP A 51 -4.02 8.05 0.18
N VAL A 52 -4.16 8.88 1.21
CA VAL A 52 -3.33 8.81 2.42
C VAL A 52 -4.11 8.14 3.53
N GLU A 53 -3.52 7.10 4.12
CA GLU A 53 -4.12 6.33 5.20
C GLU A 53 -3.38 6.53 6.51
N LEU A 54 -4.15 6.69 7.61
CA LEU A 54 -3.65 6.77 8.97
C LEU A 54 -3.60 5.39 9.61
N LEU A 55 -2.43 4.94 10.06
CA LEU A 55 -2.24 3.64 10.69
C LEU A 55 -2.61 3.63 12.17
N ILE A 56 -2.17 4.64 12.91
CA ILE A 56 -2.32 4.75 14.36
C ILE A 56 -3.41 5.79 14.67
N GLY A 57 -4.57 5.30 15.09
CA GLY A 57 -5.71 6.15 15.42
C GLY A 57 -5.51 6.98 16.69
N ALA A 58 -6.40 7.96 16.88
CA ALA A 58 -6.40 8.81 18.06
C ALA A 58 -6.50 7.99 19.36
N GLY A 59 -5.71 8.39 20.36
CA GLY A 59 -5.67 7.72 21.67
C GLY A 59 -4.70 6.55 21.77
N THR A 60 -4.03 6.18 20.69
CA THR A 60 -2.96 5.17 20.70
C THR A 60 -1.60 5.87 20.73
N GLU A 61 -0.75 5.46 21.67
CA GLU A 61 0.61 6.02 21.84
C GLU A 61 1.54 5.50 20.71
N PRO A 62 2.16 6.38 19.92
CA PRO A 62 3.02 5.95 18.81
C PRO A 62 4.27 5.18 19.22
N HIS A 63 4.84 5.46 20.42
CA HIS A 63 6.04 4.77 20.90
C HIS A 63 5.80 3.29 21.18
N ASP A 64 4.62 2.98 21.76
CA ASP A 64 4.26 1.64 22.21
C ASP A 64 3.41 0.87 21.19
N TYR A 65 3.23 1.44 20.02
CA TYR A 65 2.46 0.78 18.96
C TYR A 65 3.20 -0.45 18.43
N GLU A 66 2.47 -1.54 18.29
CA GLU A 66 2.95 -2.76 17.65
C GLU A 66 2.04 -3.10 16.47
N PRO A 67 2.58 -3.08 15.23
CA PRO A 67 1.76 -3.35 14.06
C PRO A 67 1.31 -4.81 14.04
N SER A 68 0.00 -5.02 13.87
CA SER A 68 -0.55 -6.35 13.62
C SER A 68 -0.08 -6.90 12.27
N PRO A 69 -0.14 -8.24 12.03
CA PRO A 69 0.15 -8.80 10.72
C PRO A 69 -0.65 -8.17 9.58
N LYS A 70 -1.90 -7.78 9.85
CA LYS A 70 -2.75 -7.07 8.88
C LYS A 70 -2.21 -5.67 8.57
N ALA A 71 -1.74 -4.96 9.57
CA ALA A 71 -1.11 -3.63 9.39
C ALA A 71 0.19 -3.73 8.59
N VAL A 72 1.02 -4.74 8.86
CA VAL A 72 2.25 -5.00 8.09
C VAL A 72 1.93 -5.30 6.63
N ALA A 73 0.94 -6.15 6.35
CA ALA A 73 0.50 -6.45 4.98
C ALA A 73 0.01 -5.19 4.25
N LYS A 74 -0.76 -4.34 4.92
CA LYS A 74 -1.22 -3.06 4.38
C LYS A 74 -0.07 -2.13 4.00
N ILE A 75 0.94 -2.01 4.86
CA ILE A 75 2.15 -1.22 4.58
C ILE A 75 2.90 -1.81 3.39
N GLN A 76 3.05 -3.13 3.35
CA GLN A 76 3.75 -3.83 2.26
C GLN A 76 3.07 -3.65 0.89
N ASP A 77 1.75 -3.50 0.87
CA ASP A 77 0.96 -3.31 -0.35
C ASP A 77 0.85 -1.83 -0.78
N ALA A 78 1.29 -0.90 0.05
CA ALA A 78 1.30 0.52 -0.26
C ALA A 78 2.41 0.91 -1.25
N ASP A 79 2.23 2.03 -1.94
CA ASP A 79 3.28 2.63 -2.77
C ASP A 79 4.36 3.28 -1.90
N ALA A 80 3.94 3.88 -0.76
CA ALA A 80 4.86 4.48 0.19
C ALA A 80 4.37 4.30 1.64
N PHE A 81 5.35 4.25 2.55
CA PHE A 81 5.15 4.29 3.99
C PHE A 81 5.90 5.48 4.57
N VAL A 82 5.20 6.36 5.27
CA VAL A 82 5.75 7.59 5.84
C VAL A 82 5.68 7.54 7.36
N TYR A 83 6.81 7.74 8.01
CA TYR A 83 6.94 7.78 9.47
C TYR A 83 7.75 9.01 9.89
N GLU A 84 7.67 9.41 11.14
CA GLU A 84 8.40 10.60 11.61
C GLU A 84 9.88 10.30 11.79
N ASN A 85 10.23 9.51 12.80
CA ASN A 85 11.60 9.07 13.05
C ASN A 85 11.62 7.90 14.05
N GLU A 86 12.78 7.26 14.16
CA GLU A 86 12.96 6.06 14.98
C GLU A 86 12.88 6.31 16.49
N ASN A 87 12.98 7.56 16.92
CA ASN A 87 12.83 7.92 18.33
C ASN A 87 11.35 8.03 18.73
N MET A 88 10.51 8.46 17.81
CA MET A 88 9.06 8.54 18.01
C MET A 88 8.38 7.19 17.78
N GLU A 89 8.75 6.50 16.71
CA GLU A 89 8.19 5.20 16.35
C GLU A 89 9.26 4.11 16.49
N THR A 90 9.52 3.69 17.73
CA THR A 90 10.60 2.74 18.09
C THR A 90 10.46 1.35 17.45
N TRP A 91 9.26 1.02 16.98
CA TRP A 91 8.92 -0.24 16.29
C TRP A 91 9.26 -0.23 14.79
N VAL A 92 9.45 0.95 14.19
CA VAL A 92 9.68 1.10 12.75
C VAL A 92 10.97 0.44 12.27
N PRO A 93 12.14 0.52 12.93
CA PRO A 93 13.34 -0.16 12.44
C PRO A 93 13.15 -1.65 12.21
N LYS A 94 12.51 -2.35 13.13
CA LYS A 94 12.20 -3.78 12.98
C LYS A 94 11.20 -4.05 11.84
N LEU A 95 10.22 -3.18 11.66
CA LEU A 95 9.28 -3.26 10.55
C LEU A 95 10.03 -3.15 9.21
N LEU A 96 10.91 -2.15 9.07
CA LEU A 96 11.63 -1.90 7.81
C LEU A 96 12.47 -3.11 7.36
N GLU A 97 13.02 -3.88 8.31
CA GLU A 97 13.74 -5.11 8.00
C GLU A 97 12.86 -6.19 7.34
N SER A 98 11.56 -6.15 7.61
CA SER A 98 10.57 -7.11 7.07
C SER A 98 9.95 -6.69 5.75
N LEU A 99 10.11 -5.42 5.35
CA LEU A 99 9.50 -4.88 4.14
C LEU A 99 10.37 -5.15 2.90
N ASP A 100 9.71 -5.40 1.77
CA ASP A 100 10.38 -5.43 0.47
C ASP A 100 10.55 -4.00 -0.07
N ALA A 101 11.74 -3.46 0.04
CA ALA A 101 12.08 -2.11 -0.42
C ALA A 101 11.89 -1.88 -1.94
N LYS A 102 11.71 -2.94 -2.72
CA LYS A 102 11.38 -2.83 -4.15
C LYS A 102 9.90 -2.57 -4.38
N LYS A 103 9.05 -2.90 -3.40
CA LYS A 103 7.59 -2.75 -3.50
C LYS A 103 7.08 -1.49 -2.83
N VAL A 104 7.55 -1.22 -1.61
CA VAL A 104 7.11 -0.06 -0.84
C VAL A 104 8.28 0.89 -0.60
N LYS A 105 8.08 2.17 -0.92
CA LYS A 105 9.05 3.21 -0.62
C LYS A 105 8.87 3.71 0.80
N THR A 106 9.91 3.66 1.61
CA THR A 106 9.87 4.19 2.98
C THR A 106 10.42 5.61 3.02
N ILE A 107 9.71 6.49 3.72
CA ILE A 107 10.03 7.93 3.82
C ILE A 107 10.05 8.31 5.30
N LYS A 108 11.20 8.80 5.73
CA LYS A 108 11.37 9.43 7.04
C LYS A 108 11.08 10.92 6.92
N ALA A 109 10.18 11.45 7.74
CA ALA A 109 9.70 12.82 7.63
C ALA A 109 10.61 13.86 8.31
N THR A 110 11.44 13.43 9.27
CA THR A 110 12.39 14.31 9.99
C THR A 110 13.78 13.72 10.09
#